data_4c7c0e454a253bf0eef250859bf704a0
#
_entry.id   4c7c0e454a253bf0eef250859bf704a0
#
_cell.length_a   1.000
_cell.length_b   1.000
_cell.length_c   1.000
_cell.angle_alpha   90.00
_cell.angle_beta   90.00
_cell.angle_gamma   90.00
#
_symmetry.space_group_name_H-M   'P 1'
#
loop_
_entity.id
_entity.type
_entity.pdbx_description
1 polymer ?
#
loop_
_entity_poly.entity_id
_entity_poly.type
_entity_poly.pdbx_seq_one_letter_code
_entity_poly.pdbx_strand_id
1 'polypeptide(L)'
;MARLSTGQMREETQQLLDEYNELYNWEYNDMCDFIESYGEEAFVEHYDTYYRLCDDYSMELVDNFANYFDIDTIPHFEEMYQGQHETGEDFAEYICVELGYIKDLPSWVAVDWKSTWEDALSHDYVEIDCDCSEYTYGHIFSNNY
;
A
#
# COMPACT_ATOMS: atom_id res chain seq x y z
N MET A 1 -20.06 4.38 12.37
CA MET A 1 -20.78 4.55 11.09
C MET A 1 -21.73 3.37 10.90
N ALA A 2 -22.92 3.63 10.44
CA ALA A 2 -23.87 2.56 10.17
C ALA A 2 -23.46 1.76 8.95
N ARG A 3 -23.55 0.44 9.04
CA ARG A 3 -23.26 -0.45 7.94
C ARG A 3 -24.35 -0.34 6.87
N LEU A 4 -23.94 -0.40 5.60
CA LEU A 4 -24.89 -0.41 4.48
C LEU A 4 -25.77 -1.64 4.56
N SER A 5 -27.07 -1.45 4.32
CA SER A 5 -27.98 -2.57 4.17
C SER A 5 -27.95 -3.06 2.72
N THR A 6 -28.32 -4.34 2.51
CA THR A 6 -28.35 -4.91 1.18
C THR A 6 -29.32 -4.18 0.25
N GLY A 7 -30.40 -3.61 0.81
CA GLY A 7 -31.37 -2.84 0.03
C GLY A 7 -30.85 -1.48 -0.46
N GLN A 8 -29.71 -1.02 0.07
CA GLN A 8 -29.09 0.25 -0.33
C GLN A 8 -28.01 0.06 -1.37
N MET A 9 -27.65 -1.18 -1.68
CA MET A 9 -26.60 -1.52 -2.64
C MET A 9 -27.19 -1.71 -4.04
N ARG A 10 -26.35 -1.43 -5.04
CA ARG A 10 -26.71 -1.76 -6.41
C ARG A 10 -26.83 -3.28 -6.56
N GLU A 11 -27.66 -3.72 -7.48
CA GLU A 11 -27.84 -5.16 -7.75
C GLU A 11 -26.51 -5.83 -8.09
N GLU A 12 -25.69 -5.19 -8.92
CA GLU A 12 -24.37 -5.69 -9.29
C GLU A 12 -23.49 -5.96 -8.06
N THR A 13 -23.48 -5.03 -7.10
CA THR A 13 -22.71 -5.18 -5.88
C THR A 13 -23.22 -6.36 -5.05
N GLN A 14 -24.53 -6.47 -4.92
CA GLN A 14 -25.12 -7.56 -4.14
C GLN A 14 -24.80 -8.93 -4.77
N GLN A 15 -24.86 -9.03 -6.08
CA GLN A 15 -24.53 -10.26 -6.78
C GLN A 15 -23.06 -10.63 -6.57
N LEU A 16 -22.18 -9.65 -6.59
CA LEU A 16 -20.74 -9.87 -6.38
C LEU A 16 -20.45 -10.31 -4.95
N LEU A 17 -21.11 -9.71 -3.96
CA LEU A 17 -21.00 -10.14 -2.58
C LEU A 17 -21.37 -11.62 -2.42
N ASP A 18 -22.50 -12.01 -3.00
CA ASP A 18 -22.96 -13.38 -2.93
C ASP A 18 -22.00 -14.34 -3.63
N GLU A 19 -21.50 -13.95 -4.78
CA GLU A 19 -20.53 -14.74 -5.54
C GLU A 19 -19.22 -14.93 -4.77
N TYR A 20 -18.68 -13.87 -4.19
CA TYR A 20 -17.44 -13.97 -3.42
C TYR A 20 -17.61 -14.80 -2.17
N ASN A 21 -18.75 -14.68 -1.49
CA ASN A 21 -19.01 -15.51 -0.33
C ASN A 21 -19.11 -16.99 -0.71
N GLU A 22 -19.78 -17.29 -1.81
CA GLU A 22 -19.95 -18.67 -2.27
C GLU A 22 -18.64 -19.29 -2.75
N LEU A 23 -17.89 -18.56 -3.59
CA LEU A 23 -16.67 -19.10 -4.22
C LEU A 23 -15.46 -19.11 -3.29
N TYR A 24 -15.31 -18.08 -2.46
CA TYR A 24 -14.10 -17.88 -1.66
C TYR A 24 -14.37 -17.90 -0.17
N ASN A 25 -15.64 -17.98 0.24
CA ASN A 25 -16.04 -17.94 1.65
C ASN A 25 -15.60 -16.63 2.35
N TRP A 26 -15.53 -15.54 1.61
CA TRP A 26 -15.22 -14.24 2.19
C TRP A 26 -16.43 -13.73 2.99
N GLU A 27 -16.16 -13.12 4.13
CA GLU A 27 -17.22 -12.69 5.03
C GLU A 27 -17.93 -11.43 4.54
N TYR A 28 -19.28 -11.44 4.61
CA TYR A 28 -20.07 -10.28 4.23
C TYR A 28 -19.71 -9.04 5.05
N ASN A 29 -19.43 -9.22 6.34
CA ASN A 29 -19.06 -8.09 7.19
C ASN A 29 -17.81 -7.36 6.71
N ASP A 30 -16.80 -8.13 6.32
CA ASP A 30 -15.55 -7.54 5.81
C ASP A 30 -15.76 -6.81 4.51
N MET A 31 -16.55 -7.39 3.62
CA MET A 31 -16.88 -6.78 2.33
C MET A 31 -17.70 -5.50 2.50
N CYS A 32 -18.66 -5.51 3.42
CA CYS A 32 -19.46 -4.33 3.70
C CYS A 32 -18.62 -3.22 4.34
N ASP A 33 -17.68 -3.57 5.22
CA ASP A 33 -16.77 -2.60 5.81
C ASP A 33 -15.92 -1.91 4.73
N PHE A 34 -15.46 -2.68 3.74
CA PHE A 34 -14.75 -2.10 2.61
C PHE A 34 -15.62 -1.11 1.83
N ILE A 35 -16.87 -1.49 1.57
CA ILE A 35 -17.80 -0.63 0.84
C ILE A 35 -18.06 0.66 1.61
N GLU A 36 -18.22 0.58 2.93
CA GLU A 36 -18.41 1.78 3.76
C GLU A 36 -17.19 2.71 3.70
N SER A 37 -15.99 2.12 3.62
CA SER A 37 -14.75 2.90 3.62
C SER A 37 -14.41 3.48 2.26
N TYR A 38 -14.64 2.73 1.17
CA TYR A 38 -14.14 3.08 -0.15
C TYR A 38 -15.23 3.19 -1.23
N GLY A 39 -16.44 2.71 -0.96
CA GLY A 39 -17.55 2.79 -1.89
C GLY A 39 -17.79 1.52 -2.70
N GLU A 40 -18.98 1.43 -3.29
CA GLU A 40 -19.38 0.25 -4.08
C GLU A 40 -18.57 0.09 -5.36
N GLU A 41 -18.27 1.19 -6.02
CA GLU A 41 -17.50 1.16 -7.26
C GLU A 41 -16.11 0.61 -7.04
N ALA A 42 -15.45 1.06 -5.96
CA ALA A 42 -14.13 0.54 -5.58
C ALA A 42 -14.21 -0.95 -5.21
N PHE A 43 -15.30 -1.37 -4.57
CA PHE A 43 -15.50 -2.77 -4.24
C PHE A 43 -15.54 -3.64 -5.49
N VAL A 44 -16.33 -3.24 -6.46
CA VAL A 44 -16.47 -4.00 -7.71
C VAL A 44 -15.14 -4.10 -8.45
N GLU A 45 -14.38 -3.01 -8.48
CA GLU A 45 -13.15 -2.93 -9.25
C GLU A 45 -11.92 -3.48 -8.53
N HIS A 46 -11.85 -3.33 -7.20
CA HIS A 46 -10.59 -3.52 -6.48
C HIS A 46 -10.61 -4.50 -5.31
N TYR A 47 -11.78 -4.97 -4.87
CA TYR A 47 -11.82 -5.76 -3.64
C TYR A 47 -10.99 -7.05 -3.73
N ASP A 48 -11.00 -7.73 -4.85
CA ASP A 48 -10.20 -8.94 -5.06
C ASP A 48 -8.71 -8.65 -4.85
N THR A 49 -8.22 -7.59 -5.48
CA THR A 49 -6.83 -7.15 -5.33
C THR A 49 -6.53 -6.73 -3.89
N TYR A 50 -7.42 -5.95 -3.29
CA TYR A 50 -7.28 -5.51 -1.90
C TYR A 50 -7.17 -6.71 -0.95
N TYR A 51 -8.05 -7.69 -1.10
CA TYR A 51 -8.06 -8.87 -0.25
C TYR A 51 -6.73 -9.64 -0.35
N ARG A 52 -6.23 -9.83 -1.57
CA ARG A 52 -4.97 -10.53 -1.78
C ARG A 52 -3.78 -9.78 -1.19
N LEU A 53 -3.76 -8.45 -1.32
CA LEU A 53 -2.71 -7.63 -0.73
C LEU A 53 -2.75 -7.68 0.79
N CYS A 54 -3.94 -7.66 1.38
CA CYS A 54 -4.06 -7.78 2.85
C CYS A 54 -3.55 -9.12 3.36
N ASP A 55 -3.75 -10.18 2.58
CA ASP A 55 -3.25 -11.51 2.92
C ASP A 55 -1.74 -11.60 2.79
N ASP A 56 -1.17 -10.99 1.74
CA ASP A 56 0.26 -11.03 1.47
C ASP A 56 1.09 -10.07 2.34
N TYR A 57 0.52 -8.93 2.71
CA TYR A 57 1.21 -7.90 3.49
C TYR A 57 0.55 -7.71 4.85
N SER A 58 -0.37 -6.76 4.96
CA SER A 58 -1.23 -6.59 6.13
C SER A 58 -2.35 -5.63 5.76
N MET A 59 -3.50 -5.79 6.42
CA MET A 59 -4.64 -4.91 6.20
C MET A 59 -4.29 -3.45 6.53
N GLU A 60 -3.58 -3.23 7.63
CA GLU A 60 -3.22 -1.88 8.05
C GLU A 60 -2.32 -1.18 7.03
N LEU A 61 -1.32 -1.90 6.50
CA LEU A 61 -0.44 -1.32 5.50
C LEU A 61 -1.20 -0.98 4.21
N VAL A 62 -2.07 -1.89 3.76
CA VAL A 62 -2.84 -1.67 2.54
C VAL A 62 -3.81 -0.51 2.72
N ASP A 63 -4.48 -0.42 3.87
CA ASP A 63 -5.37 0.70 4.17
C ASP A 63 -4.61 2.02 4.24
N ASN A 64 -3.44 2.04 4.86
CA ASN A 64 -2.61 3.25 4.92
C ASN A 64 -2.16 3.68 3.54
N PHE A 65 -1.80 2.73 2.68
CA PHE A 65 -1.47 3.00 1.29
C PHE A 65 -2.65 3.63 0.55
N ALA A 66 -3.84 3.04 0.69
CA ALA A 66 -5.04 3.54 0.03
C ALA A 66 -5.43 4.93 0.53
N ASN A 67 -5.23 5.19 1.82
CA ASN A 67 -5.52 6.51 2.39
C ASN A 67 -4.54 7.57 1.91
N TYR A 68 -3.29 7.19 1.67
CA TYR A 68 -2.28 8.13 1.20
C TYR A 68 -2.42 8.42 -0.30
N PHE A 69 -2.53 7.38 -1.12
CA PHE A 69 -2.56 7.53 -2.58
C PHE A 69 -3.98 7.62 -3.14
N ASP A 70 -4.82 6.70 -2.83
CA ASP A 70 -6.22 6.53 -3.20
C ASP A 70 -6.47 5.04 -3.40
N ILE A 71 -7.71 4.61 -3.20
CA ILE A 71 -8.09 3.21 -3.41
C ILE A 71 -7.88 2.78 -4.87
N ASP A 72 -8.04 3.69 -5.82
CA ASP A 72 -7.85 3.37 -7.24
C ASP A 72 -6.39 3.08 -7.59
N THR A 73 -5.45 3.36 -6.69
CA THR A 73 -4.04 3.06 -6.86
C THR A 73 -3.68 1.63 -6.43
N ILE A 74 -4.61 0.93 -5.78
CA ILE A 74 -4.39 -0.43 -5.26
C ILE A 74 -3.78 -1.39 -6.31
N PRO A 75 -4.20 -1.38 -7.59
CA PRO A 75 -3.59 -2.28 -8.58
C PRO A 75 -2.09 -2.06 -8.80
N HIS A 76 -1.58 -0.91 -8.40
CA HIS A 76 -0.16 -0.55 -8.56
C HIS A 76 0.67 -0.80 -7.29
N PHE A 77 0.05 -1.31 -6.22
CA PHE A 77 0.71 -1.47 -4.92
C PHE A 77 2.04 -2.21 -5.04
N GLU A 78 2.03 -3.38 -5.67
CA GLU A 78 3.24 -4.21 -5.74
C GLU A 78 4.34 -3.59 -6.62
N GLU A 79 3.96 -2.93 -7.71
CA GLU A 79 4.97 -2.29 -8.56
C GLU A 79 5.56 -1.03 -7.92
N MET A 80 4.80 -0.39 -7.02
CA MET A 80 5.27 0.79 -6.30
C MET A 80 6.10 0.44 -5.06
N TYR A 81 5.89 -0.75 -4.50
CA TYR A 81 6.51 -1.15 -3.24
C TYR A 81 8.01 -1.43 -3.41
N GLN A 82 8.83 -0.74 -2.60
CA GLN A 82 10.30 -0.83 -2.66
C GLN A 82 10.88 -1.63 -1.49
N GLY A 83 10.05 -2.15 -0.61
CA GLY A 83 10.49 -2.93 0.54
C GLY A 83 10.44 -2.15 1.84
N GLN A 84 10.80 -2.83 2.92
CA GLN A 84 10.81 -2.25 4.25
C GLN A 84 12.24 -1.86 4.63
N HIS A 85 12.41 -0.62 5.12
CA HIS A 85 13.67 -0.10 5.62
C HIS A 85 13.39 0.61 6.94
N GLU A 86 14.34 0.65 7.85
CA GLU A 86 14.12 1.27 9.15
C GLU A 86 13.79 2.76 9.01
N THR A 87 14.46 3.44 8.10
CA THR A 87 14.24 4.87 7.87
C THR A 87 14.39 5.19 6.39
N GLY A 88 13.96 6.38 6.00
CA GLY A 88 14.22 6.88 4.64
C GLY A 88 15.70 6.98 4.35
N GLU A 89 16.53 7.30 5.38
CA GLU A 89 17.98 7.35 5.24
C GLU A 89 18.55 5.98 4.83
N ASP A 90 18.08 4.92 5.46
CA ASP A 90 18.51 3.55 5.14
C ASP A 90 18.12 3.18 3.72
N PHE A 91 16.92 3.57 3.29
CA PHE A 91 16.50 3.35 1.93
C PHE A 91 17.38 4.15 0.95
N ALA A 92 17.72 5.40 1.28
CA ALA A 92 18.57 6.22 0.43
C ALA A 92 19.93 5.56 0.20
N GLU A 93 20.53 5.02 1.26
CA GLU A 93 21.79 4.29 1.16
C GLU A 93 21.63 3.05 0.29
N TYR A 94 20.60 2.26 0.55
CA TYR A 94 20.32 1.04 -0.20
C TYR A 94 20.16 1.31 -1.70
N ILE A 95 19.31 2.27 -2.08
CA ILE A 95 19.02 2.50 -3.49
C ILE A 95 20.23 3.09 -4.24
N CYS A 96 21.01 3.95 -3.59
CA CYS A 96 22.20 4.53 -4.21
C CYS A 96 23.28 3.47 -4.43
N VAL A 97 23.44 2.53 -3.49
CA VAL A 97 24.37 1.41 -3.65
C VAL A 97 23.92 0.49 -4.79
N GLU A 98 22.63 0.11 -4.80
CA GLU A 98 22.09 -0.79 -5.82
C GLU A 98 22.18 -0.22 -7.23
N LEU A 99 21.97 1.09 -7.38
CA LEU A 99 22.06 1.74 -8.69
C LEU A 99 23.48 2.17 -9.05
N GLY A 100 24.45 1.95 -8.15
CA GLY A 100 25.85 2.24 -8.41
C GLY A 100 26.20 3.72 -8.41
N TYR A 101 25.40 4.58 -7.83
CA TYR A 101 25.64 6.02 -7.83
C TYR A 101 26.88 6.42 -7.03
N ILE A 102 27.29 5.60 -6.07
CA ILE A 102 28.41 5.92 -5.20
C ILE A 102 29.67 5.10 -5.50
N LYS A 103 29.66 4.22 -6.48
CA LYS A 103 30.78 3.30 -6.72
C LYS A 103 32.08 4.00 -7.07
N ASP A 104 32.02 5.19 -7.67
CA ASP A 104 33.19 5.95 -8.09
C ASP A 104 33.62 7.00 -7.07
N LEU A 105 32.98 7.06 -5.92
CA LEU A 105 33.35 7.99 -4.86
C LEU A 105 34.60 7.51 -4.14
N PRO A 106 35.55 8.42 -3.83
CA PRO A 106 36.68 8.07 -2.97
C PRO A 106 36.20 7.57 -1.61
N SER A 107 36.93 6.62 -1.03
CA SER A 107 36.53 5.98 0.23
C SER A 107 36.43 6.96 1.40
N TRP A 108 37.10 8.13 1.31
CA TRP A 108 37.09 9.13 2.36
C TRP A 108 35.93 10.12 2.25
N VAL A 109 35.16 10.03 1.16
CA VAL A 109 33.97 10.89 1.00
C VAL A 109 32.80 10.30 1.77
N ALA A 110 32.24 11.09 2.66
CA ALA A 110 31.04 10.70 3.40
C ALA A 110 29.79 11.21 2.69
N VAL A 111 28.74 10.40 2.67
CA VAL A 111 27.45 10.77 2.09
C VAL A 111 26.49 11.06 3.24
N ASP A 112 25.80 12.19 3.18
CA ASP A 112 24.74 12.52 4.13
C ASP A 112 23.43 11.90 3.66
N TRP A 113 23.13 10.68 4.16
CA TRP A 113 21.96 9.93 3.75
C TRP A 113 20.65 10.59 4.17
N LYS A 114 20.67 11.32 5.29
CA LYS A 114 19.50 12.06 5.74
C LYS A 114 19.12 13.15 4.75
N SER A 115 20.10 13.97 4.34
CA SER A 115 19.85 15.01 3.34
C SER A 115 19.50 14.40 1.99
N THR A 116 20.13 13.29 1.63
CA THR A 116 19.83 12.60 0.37
C THR A 116 18.34 12.18 0.34
N TRP A 117 17.84 11.64 1.44
CA TRP A 117 16.43 11.28 1.54
C TRP A 117 15.55 12.54 1.52
N GLU A 118 15.80 13.49 2.43
CA GLU A 118 14.93 14.64 2.61
C GLU A 118 14.89 15.58 1.40
N ASP A 119 16.04 15.81 0.78
CA ASP A 119 16.16 16.81 -0.28
C ASP A 119 15.94 16.26 -1.68
N ALA A 120 16.16 14.97 -1.89
CA ALA A 120 16.07 14.38 -3.21
C ALA A 120 15.04 13.25 -3.29
N LEU A 121 15.21 12.19 -2.54
CA LEU A 121 14.42 10.97 -2.72
C LEU A 121 13.00 11.09 -2.19
N SER A 122 12.75 11.88 -1.17
CA SER A 122 11.41 12.04 -0.61
C SER A 122 10.41 12.68 -1.58
N HIS A 123 10.89 13.23 -2.69
CA HIS A 123 10.02 13.75 -3.74
C HIS A 123 9.49 12.63 -4.66
N ASP A 124 10.26 11.55 -4.80
CA ASP A 124 9.91 10.43 -5.68
C ASP A 124 9.45 9.18 -4.93
N TYR A 125 9.68 9.13 -3.62
CA TYR A 125 9.34 7.98 -2.78
C TYR A 125 8.59 8.44 -1.55
N VAL A 126 7.77 7.55 -1.02
CA VAL A 126 6.95 7.81 0.18
C VAL A 126 7.22 6.71 1.19
N GLU A 127 7.39 7.11 2.46
CA GLU A 127 7.46 6.17 3.56
C GLU A 127 6.07 6.07 4.19
N ILE A 128 5.52 4.86 4.21
CA ILE A 128 4.22 4.60 4.83
C ILE A 128 4.45 3.66 6.00
N ASP A 129 4.11 4.11 7.20
CA ASP A 129 4.27 3.32 8.41
C ASP A 129 3.03 2.46 8.66
N CYS A 130 3.25 1.36 9.38
CA CYS A 130 2.20 0.44 9.75
C CYS A 130 2.51 -0.06 11.16
N ASP A 131 1.52 -0.07 12.04
CA ASP A 131 1.69 -0.55 13.41
C ASP A 131 1.29 -2.02 13.52
N CYS A 132 1.84 -2.84 12.65
CA CYS A 132 1.58 -4.28 12.60
C CYS A 132 2.81 -5.04 13.10
N SER A 133 2.59 -6.25 13.65
CA SER A 133 3.61 -6.97 14.43
C SER A 133 4.93 -7.23 13.69
N GLU A 134 4.88 -7.47 12.37
CA GLU A 134 6.08 -7.74 11.58
C GLU A 134 6.48 -6.57 10.69
N TYR A 135 5.56 -5.63 10.47
CA TYR A 135 5.73 -4.51 9.55
C TYR A 135 5.36 -3.24 10.28
N THR A 136 6.24 -2.77 11.17
CA THR A 136 5.91 -1.63 12.03
C THR A 136 6.18 -0.27 11.38
N TYR A 137 7.20 -0.18 10.54
CA TYR A 137 7.56 1.11 9.94
C TYR A 137 8.42 0.92 8.70
N GLY A 138 8.59 2.01 7.97
CA GLY A 138 9.60 2.06 6.92
C GLY A 138 9.22 1.36 5.62
N HIS A 139 7.95 1.28 5.29
CA HIS A 139 7.54 0.74 3.99
C HIS A 139 7.64 1.83 2.94
N ILE A 140 8.50 1.62 1.95
CA ILE A 140 8.80 2.63 0.94
C ILE A 140 8.05 2.31 -0.34
N PHE A 141 7.38 3.32 -0.90
CA PHE A 141 6.65 3.20 -2.17
C PHE A 141 7.13 4.28 -3.13
N SER A 142 7.21 3.91 -4.41
CA SER A 142 7.54 4.88 -5.45
C SER A 142 6.30 5.71 -5.81
N ASN A 143 6.48 7.02 -5.98
CA ASN A 143 5.42 7.89 -6.49
C ASN A 143 5.29 7.78 -8.00
N ASN A 144 6.24 7.16 -8.68
CA ASN A 144 6.26 7.01 -10.13
C ASN A 144 5.80 5.61 -10.50
N TYR A 145 4.57 5.51 -10.97
CA TYR A 145 3.98 4.24 -11.35
C TYR A 145 3.23 4.34 -12.66
#